data_997a8b345057bf6dfcbd102beebbd0a1
#
_entry.id   997a8b345057bf6dfcbd102beebbd0a1
#
_cell.length_a   1.000
_cell.length_b   1.000
_cell.length_c   1.000
_cell.angle_alpha   90.00
_cell.angle_beta   90.00
_cell.angle_gamma   90.00
#
_symmetry.space_group_name_H-M   'P 1'
#
loop_
_entity.id
_entity.type
_entity.pdbx_description
1 polymer ?
#
loop_
_entity_poly.entity_id
_entity_poly.type
_entity_poly.pdbx_seq_one_letter_code
_entity_poly.pdbx_strand_id
1 'polypeptide(L)'
;MQAIKLILADGTTMTGQSVGPVEAVSGEVVFNTAMAGYVETLTDPSYHGQILVCTYPLIGNYGAPAPRADDSIDLPYESGHIQVMGLVMQNYVEEHSHHAATRSLADWLRAEGVPGVTGIDTRTLTRRLREHGTITGWLVPAGADEARARERARAVDMRRDVFRRVKPAEVGRHGDTGPTILLVDVGAKD
;
A
#
# COMPACT_ATOMS: atom_id res chain seq x y z
N MET A 1 -3.71 6.37 18.96
CA MET A 1 -2.74 6.17 17.86
C MET A 1 -1.34 6.04 18.46
N GLN A 2 -0.51 5.15 17.94
CA GLN A 2 0.85 4.92 18.39
C GLN A 2 1.82 5.63 17.44
N ALA A 3 2.93 6.15 17.94
CA ALA A 3 3.92 6.81 17.09
C ALA A 3 4.67 5.79 16.22
N ILE A 4 4.84 6.10 14.93
CA ILE A 4 5.61 5.34 13.95
C ILE A 4 6.65 6.27 13.33
N LYS A 5 7.83 5.72 13.05
CA LYS A 5 8.89 6.40 12.30
C LYS A 5 8.99 5.84 10.89
N LEU A 6 9.08 6.73 9.93
CA LEU A 6 9.62 6.43 8.60
C LEU A 6 11.10 6.73 8.62
N ILE A 7 11.93 5.75 8.32
CA ILE A 7 13.39 5.87 8.26
C ILE A 7 13.81 5.54 6.83
N LEU A 8 14.50 6.44 6.16
CA LEU A 8 15.07 6.21 4.84
C LEU A 8 16.52 5.71 4.92
N ALA A 9 16.97 5.03 3.87
CA ALA A 9 18.34 4.51 3.82
C ALA A 9 19.42 5.61 3.85
N ASP A 10 19.07 6.82 3.46
CA ASP A 10 19.95 8.00 3.55
C ASP A 10 20.06 8.60 4.96
N GLY A 11 19.39 8.01 5.96
CA GLY A 11 19.38 8.46 7.34
C GLY A 11 18.25 9.44 7.69
N THR A 12 17.45 9.87 6.72
CA THR A 12 16.30 10.74 6.99
C THR A 12 15.27 10.01 7.85
N THR A 13 14.82 10.65 8.90
CA THR A 13 13.78 10.12 9.80
C THR A 13 12.64 11.11 9.93
N MET A 14 11.41 10.62 9.78
CA MET A 14 10.18 11.36 9.99
C MET A 14 9.30 10.59 10.95
N THR A 15 8.62 11.28 11.86
CA THR A 15 7.74 10.66 12.86
C THR A 15 6.31 11.08 12.64
N GLY A 16 5.39 10.12 12.66
CA GLY A 16 3.97 10.32 12.53
C GLY A 16 3.19 9.42 13.49
N GLN A 17 1.88 9.31 13.26
CA GLN A 17 0.95 8.50 14.04
C GLN A 17 0.47 7.30 13.21
N SER A 18 0.27 6.15 13.87
CA SER A 18 -0.18 4.93 13.21
C SER A 18 -1.61 5.06 12.69
N VAL A 19 -1.83 4.54 11.51
CA VAL A 19 -3.13 4.21 10.95
C VAL A 19 -3.09 2.72 10.56
N GLY A 20 -4.01 1.90 11.07
CA GLY A 20 -3.91 0.45 10.89
C GLY A 20 -3.00 -0.23 11.93
N PRO A 21 -2.38 -1.38 11.60
CA PRO A 21 -1.51 -2.13 12.51
C PRO A 21 -0.16 -1.42 12.73
N VAL A 22 0.48 -1.76 13.86
CA VAL A 22 1.80 -1.24 14.21
C VAL A 22 2.83 -2.35 14.01
N GLU A 23 3.25 -2.51 12.76
CA GLU A 23 4.22 -3.52 12.36
C GLU A 23 5.44 -2.88 11.69
N ALA A 24 6.60 -3.52 11.83
CA ALA A 24 7.78 -3.09 11.10
C ALA A 24 7.79 -3.68 9.69
N VAL A 25 7.87 -2.80 8.69
CA VAL A 25 7.97 -3.17 7.27
C VAL A 25 9.07 -2.40 6.60
N SER A 26 9.60 -2.96 5.51
CA SER A 26 10.53 -2.24 4.65
C SER A 26 10.17 -2.42 3.18
N GLY A 27 10.58 -1.46 2.38
CA GLY A 27 10.35 -1.45 0.93
C GLY A 27 10.97 -0.24 0.27
N GLU A 28 10.93 -0.23 -1.02
CA GLU A 28 11.22 0.94 -1.81
C GLU A 28 10.16 2.01 -1.56
N VAL A 29 10.57 3.21 -1.21
CA VAL A 29 9.64 4.31 -0.95
C VAL A 29 9.33 5.01 -2.27
N VAL A 30 8.08 4.96 -2.67
CA VAL A 30 7.56 5.56 -3.90
C VAL A 30 6.42 6.52 -3.59
N PHE A 31 6.10 7.43 -4.50
CA PHE A 31 5.01 8.37 -4.30
C PHE A 31 4.01 8.36 -5.45
N ASN A 32 2.76 8.62 -5.10
CA ASN A 32 1.68 8.85 -6.05
C ASN A 32 1.10 10.26 -5.85
N THR A 33 0.91 11.00 -6.94
CA THR A 33 0.38 12.37 -6.94
C THR A 33 -1.09 12.44 -7.34
N ALA A 34 -1.76 11.32 -7.53
CA ALA A 34 -3.17 11.28 -7.85
C ALA A 34 -4.01 11.88 -6.70
N MET A 35 -5.04 12.65 -7.05
CA MET A 35 -5.96 13.25 -6.08
C MET A 35 -7.07 12.31 -5.64
N ALA A 36 -7.32 11.24 -6.39
CA ALA A 36 -8.33 10.22 -6.14
C ALA A 36 -7.76 8.85 -6.50
N GLY A 37 -8.48 7.75 -6.21
CA GLY A 37 -8.10 6.41 -6.62
C GLY A 37 -7.07 5.76 -5.70
N TYR A 38 -7.06 6.09 -4.40
CA TYR A 38 -6.14 5.42 -3.48
C TYR A 38 -6.51 3.95 -3.28
N VAL A 39 -7.77 3.57 -3.45
CA VAL A 39 -8.23 2.18 -3.35
C VAL A 39 -7.61 1.34 -4.46
N GLU A 40 -7.71 1.82 -5.69
CA GLU A 40 -7.10 1.22 -6.87
C GLU A 40 -5.57 1.18 -6.73
N THR A 41 -4.97 2.30 -6.33
CA THR A 41 -3.52 2.38 -6.14
C THR A 41 -2.99 1.41 -5.09
N LEU A 42 -3.70 1.25 -3.96
CA LEU A 42 -3.29 0.32 -2.91
C LEU A 42 -3.35 -1.15 -3.34
N THR A 43 -4.26 -1.50 -4.24
CA THR A 43 -4.44 -2.86 -4.76
C THR A 43 -3.71 -3.12 -6.08
N ASP A 44 -3.03 -2.11 -6.65
CA ASP A 44 -2.29 -2.26 -7.89
C ASP A 44 -1.02 -3.12 -7.68
N PRO A 45 -0.90 -4.27 -8.38
CA PRO A 45 0.28 -5.13 -8.30
C PRO A 45 1.61 -4.43 -8.63
N SER A 46 1.57 -3.30 -9.35
CA SER A 46 2.76 -2.48 -9.65
C SER A 46 3.42 -1.91 -8.40
N TYR A 47 2.67 -1.75 -7.30
CA TYR A 47 3.19 -1.27 -6.02
C TYR A 47 3.56 -2.40 -5.04
N HIS A 48 3.55 -3.66 -5.51
CA HIS A 48 3.86 -4.78 -4.63
C HIS A 48 5.25 -4.64 -4.01
N GLY A 49 5.33 -4.79 -2.69
CA GLY A 49 6.59 -4.70 -1.95
C GLY A 49 7.10 -3.27 -1.67
N GLN A 50 6.38 -2.24 -2.08
CA GLN A 50 6.78 -0.83 -1.92
C GLN A 50 6.06 -0.16 -0.73
N ILE A 51 6.67 0.88 -0.17
CA ILE A 51 6.03 1.81 0.76
C ILE A 51 5.51 2.99 -0.05
N LEU A 52 4.20 3.15 -0.11
CA LEU A 52 3.54 4.16 -0.93
C LEU A 52 3.34 5.45 -0.15
N VAL A 53 3.77 6.57 -0.72
CA VAL A 53 3.51 7.93 -0.22
C VAL A 53 2.38 8.56 -1.05
N CYS A 54 1.23 8.79 -0.44
CA CYS A 54 0.15 9.55 -1.04
C CYS A 54 0.36 11.04 -0.80
N THR A 55 0.53 11.83 -1.87
CA THR A 55 0.78 13.28 -1.75
C THR A 55 -0.48 14.10 -1.56
N TYR A 56 -1.64 13.56 -1.93
CA TYR A 56 -2.92 14.22 -1.70
C TYR A 56 -3.20 14.31 -0.19
N PRO A 57 -3.61 15.49 0.31
CA PRO A 57 -3.64 15.73 1.76
C PRO A 57 -4.77 15.04 2.52
N LEU A 58 -5.80 14.51 1.84
CA LEU A 58 -7.00 13.94 2.48
C LEU A 58 -7.17 12.47 2.09
N ILE A 59 -6.44 11.58 2.74
CA ILE A 59 -6.52 10.14 2.49
C ILE A 59 -7.45 9.49 3.52
N GLY A 60 -8.35 8.61 3.04
CA GLY A 60 -9.39 7.96 3.86
C GLY A 60 -10.78 8.59 3.72
N ASN A 61 -10.89 9.77 3.12
CA ASN A 61 -12.13 10.55 3.02
C ASN A 61 -13.31 9.84 2.35
N TYR A 62 -13.07 8.88 1.47
CA TYR A 62 -14.12 8.05 0.87
C TYR A 62 -14.10 6.57 1.28
N GLY A 63 -13.31 6.24 2.33
CA GLY A 63 -13.27 4.89 2.89
C GLY A 63 -12.75 3.83 1.91
N ALA A 64 -13.18 2.60 2.12
CA ALA A 64 -12.91 1.50 1.21
C ALA A 64 -14.20 0.72 0.93
N PRO A 65 -14.40 0.22 -0.30
CA PRO A 65 -15.54 -0.62 -0.65
C PRO A 65 -15.48 -1.99 0.07
N ALA A 66 -16.54 -2.79 -0.10
CA ALA A 66 -16.58 -4.15 0.43
C ALA A 66 -15.40 -4.98 -0.11
N PRO A 67 -14.93 -5.97 0.65
CA PRO A 67 -14.03 -6.98 0.12
C PRO A 67 -14.66 -7.61 -1.13
N ARG A 68 -13.82 -7.95 -2.10
CA ARG A 68 -14.26 -8.68 -3.29
C ARG A 68 -14.86 -10.02 -2.86
N ALA A 69 -16.11 -10.28 -3.21
CA ALA A 69 -16.83 -11.48 -2.81
C ALA A 69 -16.75 -12.61 -3.85
N ASP A 70 -16.38 -12.26 -5.08
CA ASP A 70 -16.33 -13.19 -6.23
C ASP A 70 -15.34 -12.69 -7.30
N ASP A 71 -15.22 -13.43 -8.39
CA ASP A 71 -14.40 -13.10 -9.57
C ASP A 71 -14.99 -11.97 -10.43
N SER A 72 -15.80 -11.07 -9.88
CA SER A 72 -16.36 -9.96 -10.65
C SER A 72 -15.28 -8.94 -11.01
N ILE A 73 -15.22 -8.58 -12.28
CA ILE A 73 -14.25 -7.63 -12.85
C ILE A 73 -14.67 -6.16 -12.61
N ASP A 74 -15.85 -5.94 -12.04
CA ASP A 74 -16.49 -4.61 -11.97
C ASP A 74 -16.22 -3.86 -10.64
N LEU A 75 -15.18 -4.21 -9.91
CA LEU A 75 -14.87 -3.55 -8.63
C LEU A 75 -13.72 -2.54 -8.76
N PRO A 76 -13.68 -1.52 -7.90
CA PRO A 76 -12.64 -0.49 -7.90
C PRO A 76 -11.30 -1.00 -7.33
N TYR A 77 -11.02 -2.27 -7.47
CA TYR A 77 -9.78 -2.92 -7.06
C TYR A 77 -9.00 -3.38 -8.28
N GLU A 78 -7.70 -3.15 -8.28
CA GLU A 78 -6.78 -3.62 -9.31
C GLU A 78 -6.31 -5.08 -9.03
N SER A 79 -6.55 -5.58 -7.81
CA SER A 79 -6.35 -6.97 -7.40
C SER A 79 -7.10 -7.27 -6.11
N GLY A 80 -7.15 -8.54 -5.70
CA GLY A 80 -7.96 -9.02 -4.57
C GLY A 80 -7.50 -8.55 -3.17
N HIS A 81 -6.36 -7.88 -3.01
CA HIS A 81 -5.81 -7.46 -1.72
C HIS A 81 -4.88 -6.24 -1.84
N ILE A 82 -4.50 -5.64 -0.69
CA ILE A 82 -3.53 -4.54 -0.68
C ILE A 82 -2.14 -5.07 -1.05
N GLN A 83 -1.52 -4.45 -2.05
CA GLN A 83 -0.21 -4.83 -2.57
C GLN A 83 0.95 -4.10 -1.90
N VAL A 84 0.71 -2.89 -1.40
CA VAL A 84 1.77 -2.09 -0.75
C VAL A 84 2.20 -2.68 0.58
N MET A 85 3.47 -2.51 0.94
CA MET A 85 4.01 -2.90 2.24
C MET A 85 3.61 -1.94 3.35
N GLY A 86 3.37 -0.68 3.01
CA GLY A 86 2.99 0.36 3.96
C GLY A 86 2.49 1.61 3.25
N LEU A 87 1.74 2.43 3.98
CA LEU A 87 1.13 3.66 3.47
C LEU A 87 1.60 4.86 4.27
N VAL A 88 2.05 5.91 3.58
CA VAL A 88 2.47 7.19 4.17
C VAL A 88 1.57 8.31 3.66
N MET A 89 1.01 9.09 4.59
CA MET A 89 0.10 10.18 4.25
C MET A 89 0.33 11.40 5.16
N GLN A 90 -0.06 12.57 4.69
CA GLN A 90 -0.01 13.79 5.49
C GLN A 90 -1.16 13.83 6.49
N ASN A 91 -2.39 13.70 6.01
CA ASN A 91 -3.58 13.69 6.85
C ASN A 91 -4.40 12.44 6.56
N TYR A 92 -4.84 11.78 7.63
CA TYR A 92 -5.81 10.71 7.59
C TYR A 92 -7.17 11.25 8.00
N VAL A 93 -8.19 10.91 7.21
CA VAL A 93 -9.59 11.21 7.50
C VAL A 93 -10.27 9.94 8.00
N GLU A 94 -10.69 9.96 9.26
CA GLU A 94 -11.32 8.79 9.89
C GLU A 94 -12.76 8.59 9.43
N GLU A 95 -13.51 9.69 9.34
CA GLU A 95 -14.90 9.66 8.88
C GLU A 95 -14.95 9.70 7.36
N HIS A 96 -15.48 8.66 6.77
CA HIS A 96 -15.65 8.56 5.33
C HIS A 96 -17.13 8.81 4.94
N SER A 97 -17.35 9.37 3.74
CA SER A 97 -18.68 9.79 3.29
C SER A 97 -19.07 9.28 1.89
N HIS A 98 -18.32 8.35 1.31
CA HIS A 98 -18.62 7.85 -0.03
C HIS A 98 -19.67 6.73 0.03
N HIS A 99 -20.63 6.75 -0.91
CA HIS A 99 -21.77 5.80 -0.94
C HIS A 99 -21.36 4.32 -1.11
N ALA A 100 -20.23 4.05 -1.75
CA ALA A 100 -19.69 2.70 -1.95
C ALA A 100 -18.82 2.22 -0.78
N ALA A 101 -18.54 3.08 0.20
CA ALA A 101 -17.70 2.69 1.32
C ALA A 101 -18.47 1.80 2.30
N THR A 102 -17.88 0.69 2.69
CA THR A 102 -18.41 -0.23 3.69
C THR A 102 -17.55 -0.29 4.95
N ARG A 103 -16.34 0.30 4.89
CA ARG A 103 -15.36 0.32 5.98
C ARG A 103 -14.45 1.52 5.88
N SER A 104 -13.81 1.90 6.98
CA SER A 104 -12.77 2.91 6.99
C SER A 104 -11.49 2.39 6.33
N LEU A 105 -10.62 3.30 5.86
CA LEU A 105 -9.29 2.92 5.40
C LEU A 105 -8.47 2.25 6.51
N ALA A 106 -8.59 2.73 7.77
CA ALA A 106 -7.88 2.13 8.89
C ALA A 106 -8.32 0.68 9.17
N ASP A 107 -9.61 0.37 9.06
CA ASP A 107 -10.11 -0.98 9.23
C ASP A 107 -9.64 -1.90 8.10
N TRP A 108 -9.60 -1.38 6.88
CA TRP A 108 -9.06 -2.13 5.75
C TRP A 108 -7.57 -2.43 5.92
N LEU A 109 -6.77 -1.43 6.28
CA LEU A 109 -5.33 -1.62 6.57
C LEU A 109 -5.11 -2.64 7.69
N ARG A 110 -5.96 -2.64 8.75
CA ARG A 110 -5.87 -3.64 9.83
C ARG A 110 -6.20 -5.05 9.35
N ALA A 111 -7.26 -5.19 8.56
CA ALA A 111 -7.67 -6.49 8.04
C ALA A 111 -6.60 -7.13 7.15
N GLU A 112 -5.87 -6.32 6.38
CA GLU A 112 -4.81 -6.74 5.48
C GLU A 112 -3.40 -6.78 6.14
N GLY A 113 -3.29 -6.36 7.40
CA GLY A 113 -2.00 -6.31 8.10
C GLY A 113 -1.00 -5.33 7.49
N VAL A 114 -1.47 -4.21 6.94
CA VAL A 114 -0.64 -3.19 6.28
C VAL A 114 -0.53 -1.96 7.17
N PRO A 115 0.67 -1.59 7.66
CA PRO A 115 0.84 -0.40 8.48
C PRO A 115 0.69 0.88 7.65
N GLY A 116 0.02 1.87 8.24
CA GLY A 116 -0.06 3.22 7.72
C GLY A 116 0.51 4.22 8.72
N VAL A 117 0.99 5.36 8.22
CA VAL A 117 1.44 6.49 9.04
C VAL A 117 0.87 7.79 8.50
N THR A 118 0.31 8.60 9.40
CA THR A 118 -0.18 9.96 9.12
C THR A 118 0.64 11.00 9.86
N GLY A 119 0.57 12.27 9.45
CA GLY A 119 1.33 13.36 10.03
C GLY A 119 2.73 13.54 9.44
N ILE A 120 3.03 12.86 8.33
CA ILE A 120 4.31 13.01 7.61
C ILE A 120 4.22 14.18 6.61
N ASP A 121 5.24 15.02 6.57
CA ASP A 121 5.39 16.03 5.50
C ASP A 121 5.70 15.33 4.16
N THR A 122 4.62 14.89 3.50
CA THR A 122 4.71 14.17 2.22
C THR A 122 5.26 15.06 1.11
N ARG A 123 5.14 16.39 1.20
CA ARG A 123 5.71 17.32 0.22
C ARG A 123 7.24 17.32 0.27
N THR A 124 7.81 17.47 1.47
CA THR A 124 9.27 17.40 1.66
C THR A 124 9.80 16.03 1.27
N LEU A 125 9.11 14.96 1.67
CA LEU A 125 9.48 13.58 1.31
C LEU A 125 9.48 13.38 -0.21
N THR A 126 8.45 13.82 -0.91
CA THR A 126 8.35 13.69 -2.38
C THR A 126 9.45 14.46 -3.11
N ARG A 127 9.78 15.67 -2.66
CA ARG A 127 10.91 16.42 -3.22
C ARG A 127 12.22 15.64 -3.10
N ARG A 128 12.45 15.06 -1.92
CA ARG A 128 13.64 14.24 -1.65
C ARG A 128 13.70 13.00 -2.56
N LEU A 129 12.58 12.30 -2.70
CA LEU A 129 12.50 11.14 -3.60
C LEU A 129 12.75 11.50 -5.08
N ARG A 130 12.32 12.67 -5.52
CA ARG A 130 12.60 13.17 -6.89
C ARG A 130 14.08 13.48 -7.12
N GLU A 131 14.76 13.99 -6.11
CA GLU A 131 16.18 14.36 -6.20
C GLU A 131 17.09 13.13 -6.15
N HIS A 132 16.74 12.11 -5.35
CA HIS A 132 17.60 10.96 -5.10
C HIS A 132 17.19 9.70 -5.88
N GLY A 133 16.03 9.70 -6.52
CA GLY A 133 15.45 8.51 -7.15
C GLY A 133 14.91 7.52 -6.11
N THR A 134 15.09 6.24 -6.36
CA THR A 134 14.59 5.16 -5.52
C THR A 134 15.36 5.04 -4.21
N ILE A 135 14.67 5.13 -3.07
CA ILE A 135 15.24 5.02 -1.72
C ILE A 135 14.51 3.91 -0.95
N THR A 136 15.25 2.98 -0.37
CA THR A 136 14.68 2.02 0.58
C THR A 136 14.31 2.72 1.88
N GLY A 137 13.16 2.38 2.45
CA GLY A 137 12.71 2.89 3.73
C GLY A 137 12.16 1.81 4.64
N TRP A 138 11.94 2.17 5.89
CA TRP A 138 11.36 1.35 6.94
C TRP A 138 10.28 2.13 7.66
N LEU A 139 9.11 1.53 7.86
CA LEU A 139 8.15 1.95 8.86
C LEU A 139 8.42 1.13 10.11
N VAL A 140 8.68 1.77 11.24
CA VAL A 140 8.98 1.09 12.50
C VAL A 140 8.26 1.75 13.67
N PRO A 141 7.81 1.00 14.70
CA PRO A 141 7.22 1.59 15.89
C PRO A 141 8.22 2.55 16.57
N ALA A 142 7.77 3.75 16.94
CA ALA A 142 8.61 4.66 17.70
C ALA A 142 8.85 4.08 19.11
N GLY A 143 10.11 4.15 19.58
CA GLY A 143 10.51 3.56 20.85
C GLY A 143 10.98 2.10 20.77
N ALA A 144 10.84 1.44 19.62
CA ALA A 144 11.52 0.17 19.36
C ALA A 144 13.03 0.42 19.15
N ASP A 145 13.83 -0.62 19.43
CA ASP A 145 15.23 -0.64 18.98
C ASP A 145 15.23 -0.60 17.44
N GLU A 146 15.64 0.52 16.87
CA GLU A 146 15.56 0.77 15.42
C GLU A 146 16.38 -0.24 14.63
N ALA A 147 17.56 -0.62 15.09
CA ALA A 147 18.43 -1.58 14.41
C ALA A 147 17.73 -2.95 14.33
N ARG A 148 17.21 -3.41 15.45
CA ARG A 148 16.50 -4.68 15.54
C ARG A 148 15.16 -4.66 14.78
N ALA A 149 14.44 -3.53 14.81
CA ALA A 149 13.18 -3.37 14.09
C ALA A 149 13.40 -3.38 12.58
N ARG A 150 14.47 -2.75 12.11
CA ARG A 150 14.86 -2.77 10.69
C ARG A 150 15.29 -4.16 10.21
N GLU A 151 16.05 -4.88 11.03
CA GLU A 151 16.47 -6.25 10.72
C GLU A 151 15.29 -7.21 10.59
N ARG A 152 14.26 -7.05 11.44
CA ARG A 152 13.06 -7.89 11.47
C ARG A 152 11.91 -7.38 10.61
N ALA A 153 12.08 -6.24 9.96
CA ALA A 153 11.04 -5.65 9.13
C ALA A 153 10.62 -6.62 8.01
N ARG A 154 9.31 -6.81 7.89
CA ARG A 154 8.75 -7.57 6.77
C ARG A 154 9.09 -6.87 5.45
N ALA A 155 9.65 -7.59 4.51
CA ALA A 155 10.06 -7.10 3.20
C ALA A 155 9.73 -8.11 2.10
N VAL A 156 9.68 -7.61 0.87
CA VAL A 156 9.59 -8.45 -0.34
C VAL A 156 10.91 -8.37 -1.08
N ASP A 157 11.49 -9.51 -1.42
CA ASP A 157 12.62 -9.55 -2.34
C ASP A 157 12.12 -9.28 -3.77
N MET A 158 12.26 -8.02 -4.19
CA MET A 158 11.79 -7.56 -5.50
C MET A 158 12.46 -8.27 -6.69
N ARG A 159 13.61 -8.90 -6.48
CA ARG A 159 14.33 -9.64 -7.54
C ARG A 159 13.86 -11.09 -7.67
N ARG A 160 13.47 -11.70 -6.54
CA ARG A 160 13.16 -13.14 -6.48
C ARG A 160 11.67 -13.42 -6.39
N ASP A 161 10.95 -12.62 -5.63
CA ASP A 161 9.62 -12.99 -5.16
C ASP A 161 8.48 -12.17 -5.78
N VAL A 162 8.76 -11.01 -6.39
CA VAL A 162 7.70 -10.14 -6.91
C VAL A 162 6.76 -10.87 -7.86
N PHE A 163 7.29 -11.52 -8.89
CA PHE A 163 6.46 -12.22 -9.87
C PHE A 163 5.70 -13.43 -9.31
N ARG A 164 6.25 -14.08 -8.28
CA ARG A 164 5.53 -15.17 -7.61
C ARG A 164 4.34 -14.67 -6.80
N ARG A 165 4.43 -13.46 -6.26
CA ARG A 165 3.43 -12.90 -5.36
C ARG A 165 2.31 -12.17 -6.10
N VAL A 166 2.61 -11.60 -7.26
CA VAL A 166 1.63 -10.86 -8.07
C VAL A 166 0.90 -11.71 -9.11
N LYS A 167 1.44 -12.88 -9.48
CA LYS A 167 0.76 -13.80 -10.40
C LYS A 167 -0.41 -14.50 -9.71
N PRO A 168 -1.47 -14.90 -10.44
CA PRO A 168 -2.54 -15.72 -9.90
C PRO A 168 -2.00 -17.06 -9.37
N ALA A 169 -2.60 -17.55 -8.28
CA ALA A 169 -2.24 -18.82 -7.67
C ALA A 169 -2.69 -20.02 -8.52
N GLU A 170 -3.81 -19.88 -9.22
CA GLU A 170 -4.47 -20.93 -10.00
C GLU A 170 -4.86 -20.42 -11.39
N VAL A 171 -5.15 -21.35 -12.29
CA VAL A 171 -5.65 -21.02 -13.63
C VAL A 171 -7.12 -20.60 -13.50
N GLY A 172 -7.40 -19.33 -13.79
CA GLY A 172 -8.77 -18.81 -13.87
C GLY A 172 -9.40 -19.05 -15.24
N ARG A 173 -10.71 -19.22 -15.27
CA ARG A 173 -11.51 -19.25 -16.51
C ARG A 173 -12.68 -18.31 -16.35
N HIS A 174 -12.81 -17.36 -17.27
CA HIS A 174 -13.89 -16.39 -17.30
C HIS A 174 -14.73 -16.57 -18.57
N GLY A 175 -16.05 -16.73 -18.40
CA GLY A 175 -16.99 -16.95 -19.49
C GLY A 175 -16.99 -18.37 -20.06
N ASP A 176 -18.14 -18.74 -20.65
CA ASP A 176 -18.40 -20.09 -21.15
C ASP A 176 -18.72 -20.14 -22.64
N THR A 177 -18.79 -19.00 -23.32
CA THR A 177 -19.20 -18.88 -24.72
C THR A 177 -18.23 -18.03 -25.53
N GLY A 178 -18.04 -18.39 -26.79
CA GLY A 178 -17.17 -17.67 -27.72
C GLY A 178 -15.78 -18.30 -27.89
N PRO A 179 -14.87 -17.62 -28.62
CA PRO A 179 -13.50 -18.09 -28.79
C PRO A 179 -12.71 -18.02 -27.47
N THR A 180 -11.92 -19.04 -27.20
CA THR A 180 -11.03 -19.06 -26.02
C THR A 180 -9.80 -18.22 -26.29
N ILE A 181 -9.54 -17.25 -25.38
CA ILE A 181 -8.31 -16.44 -25.35
C ILE A 181 -7.48 -16.91 -24.15
N LEU A 182 -6.23 -17.27 -24.39
CA LEU A 182 -5.29 -17.60 -23.32
C LEU A 182 -4.50 -16.36 -22.92
N LEU A 183 -4.66 -15.93 -21.66
CA LEU A 183 -3.84 -14.89 -21.03
C LEU A 183 -2.77 -15.53 -20.16
N VAL A 184 -1.50 -15.20 -20.42
CA VAL A 184 -0.40 -15.56 -19.53
C VAL A 184 -0.19 -14.40 -18.55
N ASP A 185 -0.74 -14.56 -17.37
CA ASP A 185 -0.73 -13.53 -16.33
C ASP A 185 0.52 -13.65 -15.44
N VAL A 186 1.30 -12.59 -15.38
CA VAL A 186 2.49 -12.41 -14.54
C VAL A 186 2.32 -11.24 -13.54
N GLY A 187 1.09 -10.89 -13.21
CA GLY A 187 0.71 -9.76 -12.37
C GLY A 187 -0.07 -8.70 -13.14
N ALA A 188 -0.96 -9.13 -14.02
CA ALA A 188 -1.93 -8.23 -14.65
C ALA A 188 -2.91 -7.70 -13.59
N LYS A 189 -3.50 -6.56 -13.88
CA LYS A 189 -4.63 -6.04 -13.10
C LYS A 189 -5.89 -6.79 -13.49
N ASP A 190 -6.75 -7.00 -12.52
CA ASP A 190 -8.06 -7.63 -12.70
C ASP A 190 -9.02 -6.76 -13.52
#